data_b8fc2e4a3b5d70fee313d61dba822915
#
_entry.id   b8fc2e4a3b5d70fee313d61dba822915
#
_cell.length_a   1.000
_cell.length_b   1.000
_cell.length_c   1.000
_cell.angle_alpha   90.00
_cell.angle_beta   90.00
_cell.angle_gamma   90.00
#
_symmetry.space_group_name_H-M   'P 1'
#
loop_
_entity.id
_entity.type
_entity.pdbx_description
1 polymer ?
#
loop_
_entity_poly.entity_id
_entity_poly.type
_entity_poly.pdbx_seq_one_letter_code
_entity_poly.pdbx_strand_id
1 'polypeptide(L)'
;PTWVCFTEEELQYIGELATKYDTVVIEDLAYLGMDSRKYIGKPFEAPYQSTVAHYTDNYMLMLSASKIFSYAGERVATVAISDKLFNRVYPHLEKTLGMDTLGRAFIFTVLYTLSSGVCHSAQCALAAMYEAACDGKLDFVTENREYARRAALLKEVFLKNGFHIVYDKDLDQDVSDGFFFTIGRKGFSGDDLLAELIHYGISAISLRTTGSEQQGLRVCTSMLRDEHFPMLDERLRIFNEKYPLDK
;
A
#
# COMPACT_ATOMS: atom_id res chain seq x y z
N PRO A 1 2.26 4.56 6.71
CA PRO A 1 1.95 5.84 6.07
C PRO A 1 3.13 6.43 5.30
N THR A 2 4.29 5.78 5.31
CA THR A 2 5.55 6.36 4.83
C THR A 2 5.82 6.18 3.34
N TRP A 3 5.20 5.23 2.64
CA TRP A 3 5.48 4.87 1.24
C TRP A 3 6.95 4.52 0.97
N VAL A 4 7.62 3.94 1.95
CA VAL A 4 8.95 3.36 1.75
C VAL A 4 8.80 2.09 0.91
N CYS A 5 9.56 2.00 -0.17
CA CYS A 5 9.65 0.83 -1.03
C CYS A 5 11.11 0.40 -1.10
N PHE A 6 11.36 -0.89 -0.91
CA PHE A 6 12.70 -1.44 -1.02
C PHE A 6 13.27 -1.30 -2.43
N THR A 7 14.54 -1.03 -2.53
CA THR A 7 15.30 -1.09 -3.77
C THR A 7 15.53 -2.52 -4.20
N GLU A 8 15.94 -2.72 -5.44
CA GLU A 8 16.25 -4.05 -5.95
C GLU A 8 17.45 -4.69 -5.23
N GLU A 9 18.46 -3.88 -4.92
CA GLU A 9 19.64 -4.31 -4.14
C GLU A 9 19.27 -4.72 -2.72
N GLU A 10 18.37 -4.00 -2.07
CA GLU A 10 17.87 -4.36 -0.73
C GLU A 10 17.07 -5.66 -0.76
N LEU A 11 16.18 -5.84 -1.75
CA LEU A 11 15.43 -7.08 -1.93
C LEU A 11 16.34 -8.28 -2.22
N GLN A 12 17.39 -8.09 -3.03
CA GLN A 12 18.40 -9.11 -3.27
C GLN A 12 19.09 -9.47 -1.97
N TYR A 13 19.57 -8.51 -1.22
CA TYR A 13 20.24 -8.74 0.06
C TYR A 13 19.35 -9.45 1.08
N ILE A 14 18.07 -9.05 1.18
CA ILE A 14 17.08 -9.72 2.03
C ILE A 14 16.91 -11.19 1.58
N GLY A 15 16.80 -11.43 0.27
CA GLY A 15 16.65 -12.79 -0.28
C GLY A 15 17.87 -13.68 -0.02
N GLU A 16 19.08 -13.13 -0.13
CA GLU A 16 20.33 -13.84 0.21
C GLU A 16 20.38 -14.20 1.70
N LEU A 17 20.02 -13.27 2.59
CA LEU A 17 19.95 -13.54 4.03
C LEU A 17 18.86 -14.55 4.36
N ALA A 18 17.69 -14.44 3.75
CA ALA A 18 16.59 -15.39 3.93
C ALA A 18 16.98 -16.81 3.54
N THR A 19 17.72 -16.96 2.44
CA THR A 19 18.25 -18.23 1.98
C THR A 19 19.34 -18.75 2.91
N LYS A 20 20.29 -17.89 3.30
CA LYS A 20 21.43 -18.24 4.16
C LYS A 20 21.01 -18.73 5.54
N TYR A 21 20.03 -18.06 6.13
CA TYR A 21 19.57 -18.33 7.51
C TYR A 21 18.28 -19.14 7.56
N ASP A 22 17.81 -19.62 6.42
CA ASP A 22 16.57 -20.39 6.29
C ASP A 22 15.37 -19.69 6.94
N THR A 23 15.25 -18.40 6.69
CA THR A 23 14.19 -17.53 7.22
C THR A 23 13.13 -17.31 6.16
N VAL A 24 11.85 -17.38 6.53
CA VAL A 24 10.74 -17.05 5.64
C VAL A 24 10.49 -15.53 5.64
N VAL A 25 10.46 -14.95 4.45
CA VAL A 25 10.09 -13.55 4.25
C VAL A 25 8.60 -13.47 3.92
N ILE A 26 7.86 -12.68 4.68
CA ILE A 26 6.48 -12.28 4.35
C ILE A 26 6.56 -10.88 3.79
N GLU A 27 6.32 -10.73 2.49
CA GLU A 27 6.34 -9.44 1.80
C GLU A 27 4.91 -8.92 1.63
N ASP A 28 4.61 -7.76 2.22
CA ASP A 28 3.31 -7.10 2.09
C ASP A 28 3.27 -6.24 0.82
N LEU A 29 2.59 -6.74 -0.19
CA LEU A 29 2.38 -6.09 -1.49
C LEU A 29 0.96 -5.52 -1.61
N ALA A 30 0.37 -5.01 -0.53
CA ALA A 30 -0.96 -4.40 -0.56
C ALA A 30 -1.06 -3.20 -1.51
N TYR A 31 0.06 -2.59 -1.86
CA TYR A 31 0.17 -1.46 -2.80
C TYR A 31 0.97 -1.81 -4.06
N LEU A 32 0.88 -3.06 -4.52
CA LEU A 32 1.52 -3.52 -5.75
C LEU A 32 1.18 -2.60 -6.93
N GLY A 33 2.19 -2.24 -7.73
CA GLY A 33 2.01 -1.41 -8.92
C GLY A 33 1.76 0.08 -8.65
N MET A 34 1.89 0.54 -7.39
CA MET A 34 1.62 1.93 -7.01
C MET A 34 2.87 2.77 -6.71
N ASP A 35 4.08 2.25 -6.96
CA ASP A 35 5.29 3.06 -6.88
C ASP A 35 5.40 3.96 -8.12
N SER A 36 5.11 5.24 -7.95
CA SER A 36 5.09 6.21 -9.06
C SER A 36 6.47 6.71 -9.49
N ARG A 37 7.52 6.40 -8.72
CA ARG A 37 8.90 6.81 -9.03
C ARG A 37 9.49 6.04 -10.21
N LYS A 38 8.98 4.83 -10.44
CA LYS A 38 9.48 3.91 -11.47
C LYS A 38 8.41 3.61 -12.50
N TYR A 39 8.83 3.42 -13.74
CA TYR A 39 7.96 2.83 -14.74
C TYR A 39 7.82 1.34 -14.45
N ILE A 40 6.59 0.88 -14.35
CA ILE A 40 6.22 -0.53 -14.26
C ILE A 40 5.42 -0.84 -15.53
N GLY A 41 5.73 -1.94 -16.18
CA GLY A 41 5.02 -2.42 -17.37
C GLY A 41 3.59 -2.85 -17.03
N LYS A 42 2.79 -3.00 -18.07
CA LYS A 42 1.47 -3.61 -17.95
C LYS A 42 1.57 -5.06 -17.46
N PRO A 43 0.48 -5.69 -17.02
CA PRO A 43 0.51 -7.11 -16.71
C PRO A 43 1.17 -7.92 -17.85
N PHE A 44 2.13 -8.78 -17.49
CA PHE A 44 2.98 -9.58 -18.40
C PHE A 44 3.95 -8.83 -19.30
N GLU A 45 4.09 -7.52 -19.17
CA GLU A 45 5.08 -6.71 -19.88
C GLU A 45 6.12 -6.15 -18.89
N ALA A 46 7.39 -6.36 -19.17
CA ALA A 46 8.48 -5.78 -18.39
C ALA A 46 8.54 -4.24 -18.57
N PRO A 47 9.12 -3.51 -17.61
CA PRO A 47 9.69 -3.98 -16.35
C PRO A 47 8.61 -4.33 -15.30
N TYR A 48 8.86 -5.38 -14.53
CA TYR A 48 7.99 -5.78 -13.43
C TYR A 48 8.38 -5.08 -12.13
N GLN A 49 7.44 -5.00 -11.19
CA GLN A 49 7.77 -4.60 -9.83
C GLN A 49 8.67 -5.67 -9.21
N SER A 50 9.82 -5.24 -8.65
CA SER A 50 10.73 -6.13 -7.95
C SER A 50 10.10 -6.64 -6.66
N THR A 51 10.32 -7.92 -6.35
CA THR A 51 9.90 -8.58 -5.12
C THR A 51 11.00 -9.50 -4.63
N VAL A 52 10.98 -9.87 -3.36
CA VAL A 52 11.94 -10.82 -2.79
C VAL A 52 11.87 -12.20 -3.46
N ALA A 53 10.77 -12.54 -4.11
CA ALA A 53 10.59 -13.80 -4.83
C ALA A 53 11.56 -14.01 -6.00
N HIS A 54 12.21 -12.94 -6.48
CA HIS A 54 13.28 -13.06 -7.49
C HIS A 54 14.60 -13.62 -6.92
N TYR A 55 14.78 -13.56 -5.60
CA TYR A 55 16.08 -13.80 -4.95
C TYR A 55 16.09 -14.95 -3.95
N THR A 56 14.94 -15.48 -3.57
CA THR A 56 14.81 -16.61 -2.65
C THR A 56 13.54 -17.40 -2.90
N ASP A 57 13.53 -18.68 -2.55
CA ASP A 57 12.32 -19.52 -2.47
C ASP A 57 11.66 -19.47 -1.07
N ASN A 58 12.24 -18.75 -0.12
CA ASN A 58 11.70 -18.66 1.24
C ASN A 58 10.75 -17.46 1.38
N TYR A 59 9.70 -17.39 0.55
CA TYR A 59 8.80 -16.24 0.53
C TYR A 59 7.32 -16.60 0.62
N MET A 60 6.56 -15.65 1.18
CA MET A 60 5.11 -15.49 1.05
C MET A 60 4.82 -14.06 0.61
N LEU A 61 4.19 -13.86 -0.55
CA LEU A 61 3.76 -12.55 -1.04
C LEU A 61 2.28 -12.34 -0.69
N MET A 62 1.99 -11.24 -0.02
CA MET A 62 0.64 -10.87 0.40
C MET A 62 0.06 -9.85 -0.56
N LEU A 63 -0.82 -10.27 -1.48
CA LEU A 63 -1.39 -9.47 -2.55
C LEU A 63 -2.82 -9.06 -2.22
N SER A 64 -3.04 -7.81 -1.86
CA SER A 64 -4.38 -7.32 -1.52
C SER A 64 -5.14 -6.81 -2.75
N ALA A 65 -6.35 -7.29 -2.96
CA ALA A 65 -7.26 -6.76 -3.97
C ALA A 65 -7.78 -5.34 -3.62
N SER A 66 -7.64 -4.94 -2.37
CA SER A 66 -8.22 -3.68 -1.84
C SER A 66 -7.79 -2.43 -2.60
N LYS A 67 -6.53 -2.39 -3.06
CA LYS A 67 -5.95 -1.20 -3.69
C LYS A 67 -5.81 -1.37 -5.19
N ILE A 68 -5.16 -2.47 -5.63
CA ILE A 68 -4.89 -2.70 -7.06
C ILE A 68 -6.15 -2.82 -7.92
N PHE A 69 -7.25 -3.33 -7.34
CA PHE A 69 -8.54 -3.50 -8.02
C PHE A 69 -9.67 -2.67 -7.40
N SER A 70 -9.36 -1.72 -6.50
CA SER A 70 -10.39 -0.95 -5.77
C SER A 70 -11.43 -1.82 -5.07
N TYR A 71 -11.04 -3.02 -4.61
CA TYR A 71 -11.93 -4.08 -4.12
C TYR A 71 -11.90 -4.22 -2.59
N ALA A 72 -11.72 -3.08 -1.89
CA ALA A 72 -11.52 -3.07 -0.44
C ALA A 72 -12.72 -3.56 0.37
N GLY A 73 -13.94 -3.37 -0.14
CA GLY A 73 -15.19 -3.75 0.53
C GLY A 73 -15.36 -5.26 0.68
N GLU A 74 -14.81 -6.04 -0.25
CA GLU A 74 -14.99 -7.49 -0.32
C GLU A 74 -14.05 -8.29 0.59
N ARG A 75 -13.08 -7.64 1.23
CA ARG A 75 -12.19 -8.23 2.22
C ARG A 75 -11.46 -9.49 1.72
N VAL A 76 -10.91 -9.44 0.50
CA VAL A 76 -10.23 -10.56 -0.14
C VAL A 76 -8.79 -10.19 -0.53
N ALA A 77 -7.91 -11.15 -0.41
CA ALA A 77 -6.49 -11.05 -0.79
C ALA A 77 -6.00 -12.41 -1.28
N THR A 78 -4.85 -12.41 -1.94
CA THR A 78 -4.16 -13.62 -2.39
C THR A 78 -2.83 -13.72 -1.66
N VAL A 79 -2.44 -14.94 -1.30
CA VAL A 79 -1.10 -15.26 -0.82
C VAL A 79 -0.41 -16.13 -1.88
N ALA A 80 0.71 -15.66 -2.40
CA ALA A 80 1.59 -16.47 -3.24
C ALA A 80 2.74 -17.03 -2.39
N ILE A 81 2.88 -18.35 -2.38
CA ILE A 81 3.91 -19.05 -1.64
C ILE A 81 4.76 -19.84 -2.65
N SER A 82 6.07 -19.86 -2.53
CA SER A 82 6.91 -20.69 -3.40
C SER A 82 6.55 -22.16 -3.30
N ASP A 83 6.67 -22.90 -4.39
CA ASP A 83 6.43 -24.35 -4.41
C ASP A 83 7.30 -25.09 -3.39
N LYS A 84 8.55 -24.66 -3.25
CA LYS A 84 9.50 -25.22 -2.29
C LYS A 84 9.04 -25.03 -0.86
N LEU A 85 8.63 -23.82 -0.49
CA LEU A 85 8.13 -23.50 0.85
C LEU A 85 6.77 -24.16 1.11
N PHE A 86 5.86 -24.14 0.12
CA PHE A 86 4.53 -24.75 0.23
C PHE A 86 4.60 -26.25 0.53
N ASN A 87 5.49 -26.97 -0.16
CA ASN A 87 5.65 -28.42 -0.02
C ASN A 87 6.65 -28.81 1.08
N ARG A 88 7.25 -27.85 1.76
CA ARG A 88 8.23 -28.11 2.80
C ARG A 88 7.61 -28.84 3.99
N VAL A 89 8.22 -29.95 4.37
CA VAL A 89 7.78 -30.79 5.49
C VAL A 89 8.32 -30.23 6.81
N TYR A 90 7.41 -30.12 7.77
CA TYR A 90 7.70 -29.73 9.15
C TYR A 90 7.08 -30.79 10.09
N PRO A 91 7.87 -31.75 10.60
CA PRO A 91 7.36 -32.84 11.45
C PRO A 91 6.60 -32.36 12.69
N HIS A 92 6.90 -31.16 13.17
CA HIS A 92 6.20 -30.56 14.29
C HIS A 92 4.75 -30.15 13.93
N LEU A 93 4.52 -29.73 12.69
CA LEU A 93 3.17 -29.37 12.23
C LEU A 93 2.24 -30.58 12.19
N GLU A 94 2.75 -31.74 11.79
CA GLU A 94 1.96 -32.99 11.82
C GLU A 94 1.48 -33.32 13.25
N LYS A 95 2.37 -33.19 14.21
CA LYS A 95 2.05 -33.45 15.63
C LYS A 95 1.02 -32.47 16.20
N THR A 96 1.07 -31.19 15.78
CA THR A 96 0.24 -30.12 16.35
C THR A 96 -1.04 -29.86 15.55
N LEU A 97 -0.99 -30.02 14.23
CA LEU A 97 -2.06 -29.65 13.30
C LEU A 97 -2.57 -30.83 12.46
N GLY A 98 -1.96 -32.01 12.58
CA GLY A 98 -2.31 -33.19 11.78
C GLY A 98 -1.93 -33.08 10.30
N MET A 99 -1.02 -32.18 9.96
CA MET A 99 -0.54 -31.95 8.59
C MET A 99 0.95 -31.66 8.62
N ASP A 100 1.70 -32.31 7.76
CA ASP A 100 3.18 -32.26 7.75
C ASP A 100 3.76 -31.15 6.89
N THR A 101 3.03 -30.71 5.84
CA THR A 101 3.51 -29.66 4.93
C THR A 101 2.96 -28.29 5.29
N LEU A 102 3.79 -27.24 5.11
CA LEU A 102 3.41 -25.86 5.44
C LEU A 102 2.16 -25.41 4.68
N GLY A 103 2.10 -25.65 3.37
CA GLY A 103 0.98 -25.21 2.54
C GLY A 103 -0.35 -25.82 2.95
N ARG A 104 -0.37 -27.13 3.25
CA ARG A 104 -1.58 -27.81 3.75
C ARG A 104 -2.00 -27.29 5.12
N ALA A 105 -1.05 -27.17 6.04
CA ALA A 105 -1.30 -26.63 7.36
C ALA A 105 -1.84 -25.18 7.27
N PHE A 106 -1.28 -24.36 6.37
CA PHE A 106 -1.73 -22.99 6.14
C PHE A 106 -3.19 -22.93 5.64
N ILE A 107 -3.52 -23.72 4.61
CA ILE A 107 -4.87 -23.72 4.02
C ILE A 107 -5.91 -24.28 4.99
N PHE A 108 -5.71 -25.50 5.47
CA PHE A 108 -6.74 -26.25 6.18
C PHE A 108 -6.83 -25.94 7.67
N THR A 109 -5.79 -25.34 8.23
CA THR A 109 -5.78 -24.98 9.65
C THR A 109 -5.80 -23.47 9.83
N VAL A 110 -4.76 -22.74 9.35
CA VAL A 110 -4.63 -21.31 9.63
C VAL A 110 -5.74 -20.51 8.96
N LEU A 111 -5.88 -20.59 7.64
CA LEU A 111 -6.91 -19.83 6.91
C LEU A 111 -8.33 -20.23 7.34
N TYR A 112 -8.60 -21.52 7.45
CA TYR A 112 -9.92 -21.98 7.86
C TYR A 112 -10.28 -21.57 9.29
N THR A 113 -9.36 -21.75 10.25
CA THR A 113 -9.60 -21.42 11.65
C THR A 113 -9.80 -19.92 11.87
N LEU A 114 -9.04 -19.08 11.15
CA LEU A 114 -9.11 -17.63 11.33
C LEU A 114 -10.27 -16.96 10.58
N SER A 115 -10.76 -17.58 9.50
CA SER A 115 -11.76 -16.93 8.63
C SER A 115 -13.04 -17.75 8.42
N SER A 116 -13.07 -19.02 8.86
CA SER A 116 -14.12 -19.99 8.50
C SER A 116 -14.34 -20.13 6.98
N GLY A 117 -13.35 -19.72 6.21
CA GLY A 117 -13.39 -19.62 4.76
C GLY A 117 -13.56 -18.17 4.27
N VAL A 118 -13.02 -17.88 3.11
CA VAL A 118 -13.14 -16.59 2.44
C VAL A 118 -14.45 -16.54 1.65
N CYS A 119 -15.06 -15.36 1.54
CA CYS A 119 -16.30 -15.16 0.77
C CYS A 119 -16.14 -15.69 -0.66
N HIS A 120 -16.97 -16.68 -1.03
CA HIS A 120 -16.87 -17.37 -2.32
C HIS A 120 -17.05 -16.43 -3.52
N SER A 121 -18.07 -15.56 -3.50
CA SER A 121 -18.30 -14.60 -4.58
C SER A 121 -17.15 -13.61 -4.76
N ALA A 122 -16.54 -13.16 -3.66
CA ALA A 122 -15.38 -12.29 -3.71
C ALA A 122 -14.15 -12.98 -4.34
N GLN A 123 -13.93 -14.27 -4.03
CA GLN A 123 -12.89 -15.06 -4.66
C GLN A 123 -13.11 -15.25 -6.16
N CYS A 124 -14.33 -15.58 -6.58
CA CYS A 124 -14.67 -15.75 -8.00
C CYS A 124 -14.48 -14.44 -8.78
N ALA A 125 -14.90 -13.32 -8.21
CA ALA A 125 -14.70 -12.02 -8.86
C ALA A 125 -13.21 -11.63 -8.93
N LEU A 126 -12.43 -11.89 -7.88
CA LEU A 126 -10.99 -11.65 -7.90
C LEU A 126 -10.29 -12.54 -8.95
N ALA A 127 -10.67 -13.81 -9.05
CA ALA A 127 -10.14 -14.71 -10.08
C ALA A 127 -10.44 -14.18 -11.48
N ALA A 128 -11.66 -13.70 -11.75
CA ALA A 128 -12.03 -13.11 -13.03
C ALA A 128 -11.23 -11.83 -13.36
N MET A 129 -10.90 -11.01 -12.33
CA MET A 129 -10.03 -9.84 -12.50
C MET A 129 -8.59 -10.25 -12.87
N TYR A 130 -8.05 -11.28 -12.23
CA TYR A 130 -6.74 -11.83 -12.60
C TYR A 130 -6.76 -12.41 -14.01
N GLU A 131 -7.78 -13.18 -14.38
CA GLU A 131 -7.95 -13.70 -15.75
C GLU A 131 -8.01 -12.56 -16.77
N ALA A 132 -8.78 -11.50 -16.49
CA ALA A 132 -8.86 -10.34 -17.37
C ALA A 132 -7.51 -9.61 -17.51
N ALA A 133 -6.72 -9.54 -16.43
CA ALA A 133 -5.36 -8.99 -16.49
C ALA A 133 -4.43 -9.89 -17.31
N CYS A 134 -4.51 -11.22 -17.13
CA CYS A 134 -3.75 -12.20 -17.93
C CYS A 134 -4.08 -12.12 -19.43
N ASP A 135 -5.33 -11.89 -19.76
CA ASP A 135 -5.81 -11.73 -21.13
C ASP A 135 -5.50 -10.34 -21.73
N GLY A 136 -4.88 -9.44 -20.97
CA GLY A 136 -4.63 -8.07 -21.39
C GLY A 136 -5.89 -7.18 -21.50
N LYS A 137 -7.00 -7.64 -20.93
CA LYS A 137 -8.28 -6.89 -20.90
C LYS A 137 -8.37 -5.90 -19.74
N LEU A 138 -7.58 -6.09 -18.69
CA LEU A 138 -7.51 -5.25 -17.51
C LEU A 138 -6.07 -4.81 -17.25
N ASP A 139 -5.78 -3.52 -17.51
CA ASP A 139 -4.49 -2.89 -17.21
C ASP A 139 -4.58 -2.09 -15.91
N PHE A 140 -4.56 -2.80 -14.79
CA PHE A 140 -4.63 -2.17 -13.47
C PHE A 140 -3.40 -1.29 -13.16
N VAL A 141 -2.26 -1.53 -13.80
CA VAL A 141 -1.04 -0.73 -13.59
C VAL A 141 -1.22 0.68 -14.16
N THR A 142 -1.72 0.79 -15.38
CA THR A 142 -2.01 2.10 -15.99
C THR A 142 -3.12 2.84 -15.24
N GLU A 143 -4.17 2.15 -14.81
CA GLU A 143 -5.25 2.74 -14.01
C GLU A 143 -4.74 3.29 -12.68
N ASN A 144 -3.83 2.59 -12.01
CA ASN A 144 -3.25 3.03 -10.74
C ASN A 144 -2.36 4.28 -10.87
N ARG A 145 -1.85 4.62 -12.05
CA ARG A 145 -1.08 5.86 -12.30
C ARG A 145 -1.91 7.12 -12.10
N GLU A 146 -3.23 7.01 -12.24
CA GLU A 146 -4.13 8.14 -11.96
C GLU A 146 -4.05 8.60 -10.49
N TYR A 147 -3.76 7.69 -9.55
CA TYR A 147 -3.51 8.06 -8.17
C TYR A 147 -2.25 8.93 -8.01
N ALA A 148 -1.19 8.62 -8.72
CA ALA A 148 0.03 9.42 -8.73
C ALA A 148 -0.20 10.83 -9.29
N ARG A 149 -0.95 10.96 -10.41
CA ARG A 149 -1.33 12.26 -10.97
C ARG A 149 -2.12 13.09 -9.95
N ARG A 150 -3.11 12.49 -9.32
CA ARG A 150 -3.92 13.16 -8.28
C ARG A 150 -3.08 13.53 -7.06
N ALA A 151 -2.15 12.67 -6.65
CA ALA A 151 -1.25 12.96 -5.54
C ALA A 151 -0.39 14.19 -5.83
N ALA A 152 0.16 14.30 -7.04
CA ALA A 152 0.97 15.45 -7.45
C ALA A 152 0.16 16.76 -7.37
N LEU A 153 -1.05 16.79 -7.95
CA LEU A 153 -1.94 17.95 -7.88
C LEU A 153 -2.33 18.30 -6.45
N LEU A 154 -2.66 17.30 -5.64
CA LEU A 154 -3.06 17.51 -4.26
C LEU A 154 -1.91 18.04 -3.41
N LYS A 155 -0.69 17.55 -3.59
CA LYS A 155 0.52 18.08 -2.95
C LYS A 155 0.73 19.55 -3.32
N GLU A 156 0.64 19.90 -4.59
CA GLU A 156 0.76 21.28 -5.06
C GLU A 156 -0.21 22.22 -4.32
N VAL A 157 -1.48 21.82 -4.20
CA VAL A 157 -2.50 22.60 -3.48
C VAL A 157 -2.12 22.78 -2.01
N PHE A 158 -1.67 21.73 -1.31
CA PHE A 158 -1.29 21.86 0.10
C PHE A 158 -0.01 22.70 0.28
N LEU A 159 1.03 22.46 -0.52
CA LEU A 159 2.28 23.20 -0.44
C LEU A 159 2.08 24.70 -0.70
N LYS A 160 1.32 25.06 -1.72
CA LYS A 160 0.93 26.43 -2.05
C LYS A 160 0.24 27.13 -0.87
N ASN A 161 -0.53 26.40 -0.08
CA ASN A 161 -1.24 26.89 1.09
C ASN A 161 -0.44 26.77 2.40
N GLY A 162 0.89 26.55 2.33
CA GLY A 162 1.82 26.62 3.46
C GLY A 162 1.85 25.36 4.34
N PHE A 163 1.40 24.25 3.82
CA PHE A 163 1.65 22.94 4.42
C PHE A 163 3.02 22.41 3.97
N HIS A 164 3.52 21.40 4.63
CA HIS A 164 4.73 20.67 4.25
C HIS A 164 4.44 19.17 4.20
N ILE A 165 5.27 18.42 3.48
CA ILE A 165 5.20 16.95 3.47
C ILE A 165 5.94 16.44 4.71
N VAL A 166 5.33 15.55 5.49
CA VAL A 166 5.91 15.02 6.73
C VAL A 166 6.87 13.87 6.44
N TYR A 167 6.46 12.92 5.63
CA TYR A 167 7.32 11.85 5.14
C TYR A 167 7.61 12.09 3.67
N ASP A 168 8.77 12.64 3.39
CA ASP A 168 9.21 13.08 2.07
C ASP A 168 10.36 12.21 1.51
N LYS A 169 11.24 11.77 2.41
CA LYS A 169 12.42 11.00 2.07
C LYS A 169 12.51 9.71 2.87
N ASP A 170 13.10 8.70 2.25
CA ASP A 170 13.70 7.53 2.88
C ASP A 170 15.19 7.55 2.61
N LEU A 171 15.99 7.87 3.64
CA LEU A 171 17.37 8.28 3.48
C LEU A 171 17.50 9.41 2.45
N ASP A 172 18.18 9.17 1.33
CA ASP A 172 18.38 10.16 0.26
C ASP A 172 17.38 10.01 -0.90
N GLN A 173 16.47 9.03 -0.84
CA GLN A 173 15.50 8.77 -1.89
C GLN A 173 14.15 9.38 -1.57
N ASP A 174 13.45 9.90 -2.59
CA ASP A 174 12.07 10.31 -2.45
C ASP A 174 11.19 9.10 -2.14
N VAL A 175 10.25 9.26 -1.20
CA VAL A 175 9.25 8.23 -0.99
C VAL A 175 8.31 8.13 -2.19
N SER A 176 7.76 6.94 -2.41
CA SER A 176 6.76 6.74 -3.44
C SER A 176 5.48 7.51 -3.11
N ASP A 177 4.87 8.08 -4.12
CA ASP A 177 3.54 8.67 -4.04
C ASP A 177 2.51 7.77 -4.71
N GLY A 178 1.29 7.86 -4.26
CA GLY A 178 0.27 7.08 -4.90
C GLY A 178 -1.08 7.31 -4.26
N PHE A 179 -1.54 6.34 -3.51
CA PHE A 179 -2.86 6.34 -2.93
C PHE A 179 -3.06 7.37 -1.81
N PHE A 180 -2.01 7.66 -1.05
CA PHE A 180 -1.99 8.67 0.01
C PHE A 180 -0.58 9.23 0.23
N PHE A 181 -0.48 10.37 0.90
CA PHE A 181 0.76 10.96 1.40
C PHE A 181 0.49 11.71 2.71
N THR A 182 1.51 12.35 3.27
CA THR A 182 1.43 12.96 4.59
C THR A 182 1.71 14.44 4.56
N ILE A 183 0.91 15.22 5.27
CA ILE A 183 1.05 16.68 5.37
C ILE A 183 1.14 17.13 6.81
N GLY A 184 1.82 18.23 7.04
CA GLY A 184 1.87 18.93 8.31
C GLY A 184 1.69 20.43 8.12
N ARG A 185 1.35 21.15 9.20
CA ARG A 185 1.26 22.58 9.25
C ARG A 185 2.01 23.09 10.47
N LYS A 186 2.92 24.04 10.28
CA LYS A 186 3.69 24.62 11.39
C LYS A 186 2.74 25.20 12.45
N GLY A 187 3.01 24.90 13.70
CA GLY A 187 2.22 25.38 14.84
C GLY A 187 1.00 24.51 15.20
N PHE A 188 0.77 23.41 14.50
CA PHE A 188 -0.32 22.46 14.78
C PHE A 188 0.20 21.09 15.15
N SER A 189 -0.43 20.46 16.13
CA SER A 189 -0.40 19.00 16.25
C SER A 189 -1.26 18.37 15.16
N GLY A 190 -1.06 17.07 14.90
CA GLY A 190 -1.88 16.36 13.91
C GLY A 190 -3.37 16.36 14.26
N ASP A 191 -3.69 16.18 15.54
CA ASP A 191 -5.07 16.13 16.01
C ASP A 191 -5.74 17.50 15.97
N ASP A 192 -5.05 18.57 16.38
CA ASP A 192 -5.57 19.93 16.30
C ASP A 192 -5.76 20.38 14.85
N LEU A 193 -4.81 20.02 13.96
CA LEU A 193 -4.93 20.32 12.54
C LEU A 193 -6.15 19.63 11.92
N LEU A 194 -6.38 18.37 12.27
CA LEU A 194 -7.56 17.64 11.80
C LEU A 194 -8.85 18.30 12.30
N ALA A 195 -8.92 18.62 13.59
CA ALA A 195 -10.09 19.25 14.21
C ALA A 195 -10.44 20.59 13.51
N GLU A 196 -9.42 21.41 13.25
CA GLU A 196 -9.63 22.69 12.57
C GLU A 196 -10.03 22.51 11.09
N LEU A 197 -9.36 21.64 10.34
CA LEU A 197 -9.65 21.43 8.93
C LEU A 197 -11.07 20.88 8.67
N ILE A 198 -11.63 20.12 9.62
CA ILE A 198 -13.03 19.67 9.55
C ILE A 198 -14.02 20.84 9.46
N HIS A 199 -13.75 21.95 10.13
CA HIS A 199 -14.60 23.16 10.05
C HIS A 199 -14.63 23.77 8.64
N TYR A 200 -13.60 23.46 7.83
CA TYR A 200 -13.52 23.88 6.41
C TYR A 200 -13.97 22.76 5.45
N GLY A 201 -14.56 21.68 5.98
CA GLY A 201 -15.01 20.53 5.19
C GLY A 201 -13.88 19.69 4.59
N ILE A 202 -12.71 19.69 5.24
CA ILE A 202 -11.54 18.88 4.85
C ILE A 202 -11.35 17.80 5.91
N SER A 203 -11.44 16.53 5.50
CA SER A 203 -11.24 15.36 6.36
C SER A 203 -9.99 14.59 5.95
N ALA A 204 -9.24 14.11 6.93
CA ALA A 204 -8.03 13.32 6.77
C ALA A 204 -7.89 12.35 7.95
N ILE A 205 -6.74 11.72 8.10
CA ILE A 205 -6.44 10.83 9.23
C ILE A 205 -5.21 11.37 9.95
N SER A 206 -5.31 11.58 11.26
CA SER A 206 -4.15 11.96 12.09
C SER A 206 -3.06 10.90 11.97
N LEU A 207 -1.80 11.33 11.82
CA LEU A 207 -0.66 10.42 11.78
C LEU A 207 -0.51 9.59 13.06
N ARG A 208 -0.91 10.13 14.21
CA ARG A 208 -0.97 9.39 15.47
C ARG A 208 -1.85 8.13 15.35
N THR A 209 -2.99 8.21 14.69
CA THR A 209 -3.89 7.07 14.43
C THR A 209 -3.23 5.99 13.57
N THR A 210 -2.23 6.35 12.77
CA THR A 210 -1.47 5.40 11.94
C THR A 210 -0.21 4.86 12.62
N GLY A 211 -0.01 5.14 13.91
CA GLY A 211 1.15 4.70 14.69
C GLY A 211 2.41 5.56 14.52
N SER A 212 2.31 6.73 13.91
CA SER A 212 3.42 7.66 13.75
C SER A 212 3.60 8.54 14.99
N GLU A 213 4.86 8.83 15.34
CA GLU A 213 5.22 9.84 16.33
C GLU A 213 5.31 11.26 15.74
N GLN A 214 5.34 11.38 14.41
CA GLN A 214 5.37 12.67 13.73
C GLN A 214 3.99 13.35 13.77
N GLN A 215 4.02 14.68 13.83
CA GLN A 215 2.81 15.49 13.79
C GLN A 215 2.36 15.71 12.35
N GLY A 216 1.08 15.52 12.09
CA GLY A 216 0.52 15.72 10.76
C GLY A 216 -0.67 14.83 10.45
N LEU A 217 -1.04 14.82 9.19
CA LEU A 217 -2.20 14.10 8.66
C LEU A 217 -1.80 13.24 7.48
N ARG A 218 -2.45 12.10 7.34
CA ARG A 218 -2.44 11.29 6.12
C ARG A 218 -3.64 11.68 5.25
N VAL A 219 -3.39 12.16 4.06
CA VAL A 219 -4.39 12.52 3.05
C VAL A 219 -4.47 11.46 1.97
N CYS A 220 -5.67 11.17 1.47
CA CYS A 220 -5.92 10.13 0.49
C CYS A 220 -6.39 10.74 -0.84
N THR A 221 -5.91 10.21 -1.96
CA THR A 221 -6.21 10.72 -3.30
C THR A 221 -7.34 9.97 -4.01
N SER A 222 -7.72 8.78 -3.53
CA SER A 222 -8.53 7.82 -4.27
C SER A 222 -9.93 8.32 -4.66
N MET A 223 -10.53 9.16 -3.83
CA MET A 223 -11.90 9.68 -4.06
C MET A 223 -11.92 11.10 -4.66
N LEU A 224 -10.74 11.69 -4.92
CA LEU A 224 -10.66 13.02 -5.49
C LEU A 224 -10.89 13.01 -7.00
N ARG A 225 -11.60 14.03 -7.48
CA ARG A 225 -11.78 14.33 -8.89
C ARG A 225 -11.21 15.72 -9.17
N ASP A 226 -10.97 16.02 -10.43
CA ASP A 226 -10.34 17.28 -10.84
C ASP A 226 -11.12 18.51 -10.33
N GLU A 227 -12.43 18.43 -10.25
CA GLU A 227 -13.33 19.48 -9.72
C GLU A 227 -13.12 19.78 -8.22
N HIS A 228 -12.52 18.85 -7.48
CA HIS A 228 -12.29 19.03 -6.03
C HIS A 228 -11.04 19.87 -5.73
N PHE A 229 -10.06 19.94 -6.63
CA PHE A 229 -8.80 20.67 -6.36
C PHE A 229 -9.00 22.19 -6.22
N PRO A 230 -9.76 22.88 -7.10
CA PRO A 230 -10.07 24.30 -6.90
C PRO A 230 -10.86 24.56 -5.61
N MET A 231 -11.80 23.67 -5.27
CA MET A 231 -12.58 23.78 -4.03
C MET A 231 -11.70 23.62 -2.79
N LEU A 232 -10.75 22.68 -2.82
CA LEU A 232 -9.80 22.50 -1.73
C LEU A 232 -8.89 23.74 -1.57
N ASP A 233 -8.37 24.27 -2.66
CA ASP A 233 -7.53 25.47 -2.66
C ASP A 233 -8.27 26.66 -2.01
N GLU A 234 -9.53 26.88 -2.37
CA GLU A 234 -10.36 27.93 -1.78
C GLU A 234 -10.59 27.71 -0.27
N ARG A 235 -10.88 26.48 0.16
CA ARG A 235 -11.06 26.16 1.58
C ARG A 235 -9.79 26.37 2.39
N LEU A 236 -8.63 26.00 1.85
CA LEU A 236 -7.34 26.24 2.49
C LEU A 236 -6.97 27.72 2.50
N ARG A 237 -7.35 28.49 1.49
CA ARG A 237 -7.19 29.94 1.49
C ARG A 237 -8.00 30.59 2.63
N ILE A 238 -9.26 30.18 2.83
CA ILE A 238 -10.10 30.65 3.94
C ILE A 238 -9.51 30.20 5.30
N PHE A 239 -9.00 28.99 5.40
CA PHE A 239 -8.27 28.54 6.59
C PHE A 239 -7.07 29.45 6.90
N ASN A 240 -6.32 29.87 5.90
CA ASN A 240 -5.16 30.75 6.04
C ASN A 240 -5.54 32.18 6.46
N GLU A 241 -6.77 32.64 6.25
CA GLU A 241 -7.25 33.93 6.80
C GLU A 241 -7.30 33.91 8.33
N LYS A 242 -7.70 32.78 8.92
CA LYS A 242 -7.69 32.57 10.37
C LYS A 242 -6.31 32.21 10.92
N TYR A 243 -5.53 31.50 10.14
CA TYR A 243 -4.19 31.01 10.51
C TYR A 243 -3.15 31.48 9.48
N PRO A 244 -2.75 32.75 9.49
CA PRO A 244 -1.85 33.31 8.49
C PRO A 244 -0.53 32.56 8.42
N LEU A 245 0.05 32.54 7.21
CA LEU A 245 1.41 32.05 7.01
C LEU A 245 2.40 33.01 7.73
N ASP A 246 3.35 32.47 8.47
CA ASP A 246 4.47 33.26 8.96
C ASP A 246 5.17 33.93 7.77
N LYS A 247 5.44 35.23 7.88
CA LYS A 247 6.15 36.00 6.86
C LYS A 247 7.64 35.64 6.85
#